data_b04cace872d9721828469ab16eb2ac6f
#
_entry.id   b04cace872d9721828469ab16eb2ac6f
#
_cell.length_a   1.000
_cell.length_b   1.000
_cell.length_c   1.000
_cell.angle_alpha   90.00
_cell.angle_beta   90.00
_cell.angle_gamma   90.00
#
_symmetry.space_group_name_H-M   'P 1'
#
loop_
_entity.id
_entity.type
_entity.pdbx_description
1 polymer ?
#
loop_
_entity_poly.entity_id
_entity_poly.type
_entity_poly.pdbx_seq_one_letter_code
_entity_poly.pdbx_strand_id
1 'polypeptide(L)'
;MTQATTRSFAAYQLLLESSTTTGTFVAPCGLTERSVQFTKDLSDTNVPDCDNEDAASWTQRDVVSKSVRISGQGVMALESEPRWRAAYESDQPVNVRINKTGNKAAGGGYWLGQFHLSSFEDGATKGNKVTKTIEMQSTGPVVWTDAAA
;
A
#
# COMPACT_ATOMS: atom_id res chain seq x y z
N MET A 1 18.97 -23.84 15.69
CA MET A 1 18.69 -22.52 15.07
C MET A 1 17.37 -22.59 14.33
N THR A 2 16.47 -21.67 14.59
CA THR A 2 15.17 -21.61 13.92
C THR A 2 15.21 -20.53 12.85
N GLN A 3 14.94 -20.91 11.60
CA GLN A 3 14.85 -19.94 10.52
C GLN A 3 13.48 -19.24 10.54
N ALA A 4 13.46 -17.98 10.15
CA ALA A 4 12.23 -17.23 10.03
C ALA A 4 11.37 -17.79 8.89
N THR A 5 10.06 -17.86 9.12
CA THR A 5 9.10 -18.18 8.09
C THR A 5 8.85 -16.92 7.25
N THR A 6 9.02 -17.05 5.94
CA THR A 6 8.88 -15.93 5.02
C THR A 6 7.68 -16.08 4.09
N ARG A 7 7.36 -15.02 3.37
CA ARG A 7 6.24 -14.98 2.44
C ARG A 7 6.76 -14.70 1.04
N SER A 8 6.28 -15.46 0.05
CA SER A 8 6.68 -15.27 -1.34
C SER A 8 5.97 -14.07 -1.97
N PHE A 9 6.48 -13.61 -3.10
CA PHE A 9 5.88 -12.52 -3.86
C PHE A 9 4.43 -12.80 -4.25
N ALA A 10 4.14 -14.02 -4.69
CA ALA A 10 2.79 -14.40 -5.10
C ALA A 10 1.79 -14.41 -3.93
N ALA A 11 2.27 -14.54 -2.71
CA ALA A 11 1.42 -14.53 -1.51
C ALA A 11 1.10 -13.12 -1.01
N TYR A 12 1.74 -12.10 -1.57
CA TYR A 12 1.50 -10.70 -1.23
C TYR A 12 0.95 -9.99 -2.45
N GLN A 13 -0.38 -9.81 -2.49
CA GLN A 13 -1.08 -9.37 -3.68
C GLN A 13 -1.66 -7.97 -3.51
N LEU A 14 -1.62 -7.21 -4.61
CA LEU A 14 -2.29 -5.93 -4.73
C LEU A 14 -3.51 -6.13 -5.64
N LEU A 15 -4.70 -5.86 -5.11
CA LEU A 15 -5.95 -6.04 -5.83
C LEU A 15 -6.66 -4.70 -5.97
N LEU A 16 -7.16 -4.40 -7.17
CA LEU A 16 -7.95 -3.21 -7.45
C LEU A 16 -9.41 -3.63 -7.68
N GLU A 17 -10.34 -2.81 -7.19
CA GLU A 17 -11.75 -3.03 -7.48
C GLU A 17 -12.02 -2.87 -8.98
N SER A 18 -12.80 -3.78 -9.55
CA SER A 18 -13.17 -3.72 -10.95
C SER A 18 -13.94 -2.44 -11.26
N SER A 19 -13.63 -1.80 -12.39
CA SER A 19 -14.33 -0.60 -12.84
C SER A 19 -15.76 -0.88 -13.31
N THR A 20 -16.06 -2.13 -13.63
CA THR A 20 -17.37 -2.53 -14.16
C THR A 20 -18.25 -3.24 -13.15
N THR A 21 -17.66 -3.89 -12.14
CA THR A 21 -18.39 -4.67 -11.14
C THR A 21 -17.93 -4.28 -9.74
N THR A 22 -18.81 -3.65 -8.99
CA THR A 22 -18.55 -3.27 -7.60
C THR A 22 -18.39 -4.50 -6.71
N GLY A 23 -17.38 -4.48 -5.86
CA GLY A 23 -17.10 -5.57 -4.92
C GLY A 23 -16.21 -6.67 -5.49
N THR A 24 -15.88 -6.61 -6.77
CA THR A 24 -14.97 -7.57 -7.41
C THR A 24 -13.58 -6.97 -7.50
N PHE A 25 -12.60 -7.64 -6.89
CA PHE A 25 -11.21 -7.17 -6.89
C PHE A 25 -10.38 -8.07 -7.80
N VAL A 26 -9.56 -7.43 -8.64
CA VAL A 26 -8.73 -8.10 -9.63
C VAL A 26 -7.28 -7.67 -9.45
N ALA A 27 -6.37 -8.63 -9.47
CA ALA A 27 -4.94 -8.34 -9.43
C ALA A 27 -4.46 -7.88 -10.80
N PRO A 28 -3.92 -6.65 -10.93
CA PRO A 28 -3.30 -6.27 -12.19
C PRO A 28 -2.04 -7.09 -12.42
N CYS A 29 -1.91 -7.64 -13.60
CA CYS A 29 -0.74 -8.43 -13.96
C CYS A 29 0.40 -7.54 -14.48
N GLY A 30 1.60 -8.10 -14.53
CA GLY A 30 2.77 -7.42 -15.08
C GLY A 30 3.68 -6.77 -14.06
N LEU A 31 3.22 -6.53 -12.84
CA LEU A 31 4.07 -5.97 -11.79
C LEU A 31 5.05 -7.04 -11.28
N THR A 32 6.33 -6.71 -11.29
CA THR A 32 7.38 -7.59 -10.78
C THR A 32 7.88 -7.15 -9.42
N GLU A 33 7.56 -5.93 -9.02
CA GLU A 33 7.93 -5.38 -7.74
C GLU A 33 6.75 -4.59 -7.17
N ARG A 34 6.47 -4.80 -5.89
CA ARG A 34 5.42 -4.09 -5.15
C ARG A 34 5.97 -3.67 -3.81
N SER A 35 5.64 -2.45 -3.40
CA SER A 35 6.05 -1.91 -2.11
C SER A 35 4.88 -1.18 -1.47
N VAL A 36 4.64 -1.45 -0.20
CA VAL A 36 3.59 -0.77 0.57
C VAL A 36 4.26 -0.16 1.80
N GLN A 37 4.10 1.14 1.97
CA GLN A 37 4.68 1.87 3.08
C GLN A 37 3.59 2.44 3.97
N PHE A 38 3.65 2.11 5.25
CA PHE A 38 2.74 2.65 6.26
C PHE A 38 3.47 3.75 7.01
N THR A 39 2.87 4.92 7.08
CA THR A 39 3.50 6.12 7.66
C THR A 39 2.59 6.75 8.70
N LYS A 40 3.19 7.23 9.79
CA LYS A 40 2.51 8.03 10.80
C LYS A 40 3.22 9.37 10.90
N ASP A 41 2.45 10.44 10.94
CA ASP A 41 2.97 11.75 11.28
C ASP A 41 2.83 11.97 12.78
N LEU A 42 3.93 12.36 13.41
CA LEU A 42 4.02 12.51 14.84
C LEU A 42 4.26 13.99 15.18
N SER A 43 3.63 14.45 16.26
CA SER A 43 3.94 15.76 16.83
C SER A 43 4.73 15.56 18.12
N ASP A 44 5.75 16.36 18.30
CA ASP A 44 6.68 16.25 19.41
C ASP A 44 6.41 17.35 20.45
N THR A 45 6.41 16.96 21.72
CA THR A 45 6.29 17.89 22.83
C THR A 45 7.35 17.55 23.88
N ASN A 46 8.12 18.53 24.27
CA ASN A 46 9.09 18.36 25.35
C ASN A 46 8.40 18.61 26.67
N VAL A 47 8.44 17.63 27.56
CA VAL A 47 7.80 17.73 28.88
C VAL A 47 8.88 17.85 29.92
N PRO A 48 8.93 19.01 30.63
CA PRO A 48 9.94 19.22 31.68
C PRO A 48 9.67 18.40 32.92
N ASP A 49 10.71 18.13 33.68
CA ASP A 49 10.61 17.49 34.98
C ASP A 49 10.08 18.50 36.00
N CYS A 50 9.01 18.17 36.70
CA CYS A 50 8.41 19.06 37.69
C CYS A 50 9.29 19.26 38.92
N ASP A 51 10.13 18.29 39.26
CA ASP A 51 10.98 18.32 40.45
C ASP A 51 12.34 18.98 40.16
N ASN A 52 12.78 18.93 38.91
CA ASN A 52 14.06 19.51 38.48
C ASN A 52 13.93 20.10 37.09
N GLU A 53 13.55 21.37 37.01
CA GLU A 53 13.31 22.07 35.74
C GLU A 53 14.58 22.28 34.91
N ASP A 54 15.77 22.20 35.54
CA ASP A 54 17.04 22.31 34.83
C ASP A 54 17.48 20.99 34.16
N ALA A 55 16.82 19.88 34.47
CA ALA A 55 17.13 18.59 33.84
C ALA A 55 16.67 18.59 32.38
N ALA A 56 17.33 17.80 31.55
CA ALA A 56 16.94 17.64 30.16
C ALA A 56 15.51 17.08 30.07
N SER A 57 14.68 17.71 29.23
CA SER A 57 13.30 17.29 29.03
C SER A 57 13.22 16.03 28.21
N TRP A 58 12.23 15.17 28.51
CA TRP A 58 11.91 14.03 27.68
C TRP A 58 10.91 14.44 26.62
N THR A 59 11.13 13.96 25.40
CA THR A 59 10.22 14.21 24.28
C THR A 59 9.09 13.21 24.30
N GLN A 60 7.85 13.72 24.29
CA GLN A 60 6.65 12.92 24.08
C GLN A 60 6.11 13.13 22.69
N ARG A 61 5.57 12.09 22.09
CA ARG A 61 5.06 12.14 20.73
C ARG A 61 3.62 11.66 20.66
N ASP A 62 2.84 12.40 19.89
CA ASP A 62 1.44 12.06 19.61
C ASP A 62 1.26 11.81 18.13
N VAL A 63 0.38 10.86 17.79
CA VAL A 63 0.09 10.53 16.40
C VAL A 63 -0.91 11.55 15.87
N VAL A 64 -0.53 12.29 14.85
CA VAL A 64 -1.37 13.30 14.19
C VAL A 64 -2.16 12.69 13.04
N SER A 65 -1.51 11.90 12.19
CA SER A 65 -2.14 11.29 11.03
C SER A 65 -1.46 10.00 10.65
N LYS A 66 -2.18 9.20 9.86
CA LYS A 66 -1.68 7.94 9.29
C LYS A 66 -1.93 7.95 7.79
N SER A 67 -1.00 7.40 7.03
CA SER A 67 -1.16 7.27 5.59
C SER A 67 -0.48 6.00 5.10
N VAL A 68 -0.92 5.54 3.93
CA VAL A 68 -0.34 4.36 3.27
C VAL A 68 0.00 4.74 1.84
N ARG A 69 1.16 4.35 1.40
CA ARG A 69 1.64 4.60 0.04
C ARG A 69 1.99 3.27 -0.60
N ILE A 70 1.50 3.08 -1.82
CA ILE A 70 1.78 1.89 -2.62
C ILE A 70 2.60 2.31 -3.82
N SER A 71 3.68 1.59 -4.07
CA SER A 71 4.45 1.75 -5.30
C SER A 71 4.69 0.39 -5.93
N GLY A 72 4.77 0.35 -7.25
CA GLY A 72 5.03 -0.87 -7.96
C GLY A 72 5.64 -0.57 -9.32
N GLN A 73 6.40 -1.52 -9.83
CA GLN A 73 6.96 -1.44 -11.16
C GLN A 73 7.01 -2.82 -11.79
N GLY A 74 7.08 -2.83 -13.09
CA GLY A 74 7.16 -4.07 -13.84
C GLY A 74 7.01 -3.84 -15.33
N VAL A 75 6.51 -4.84 -16.02
CA VAL A 75 6.26 -4.78 -17.46
C VAL A 75 4.84 -4.29 -17.68
N MET A 76 4.62 -3.44 -18.68
CA MET A 76 3.27 -3.05 -19.05
C MET A 76 2.52 -4.23 -19.65
N ALA A 77 1.52 -4.72 -18.95
CA ALA A 77 0.64 -5.76 -19.43
C ALA A 77 -0.58 -5.13 -20.10
N LEU A 78 -0.88 -5.52 -21.32
CA LEU A 78 -2.01 -4.95 -22.06
C LEU A 78 -3.35 -5.21 -21.36
N GLU A 79 -3.45 -6.33 -20.66
CA GLU A 79 -4.65 -6.71 -19.94
C GLU A 79 -4.97 -5.80 -18.75
N SER A 80 -3.96 -5.21 -18.12
CA SER A 80 -4.13 -4.36 -16.95
C SER A 80 -4.06 -2.86 -17.27
N GLU A 81 -3.58 -2.49 -18.43
CA GLU A 81 -3.43 -1.08 -18.82
C GLU A 81 -4.75 -0.29 -18.76
N PRO A 82 -5.87 -0.79 -19.30
CA PRO A 82 -7.12 -0.03 -19.21
C PRO A 82 -7.55 0.27 -17.78
N ARG A 83 -7.27 -0.63 -16.85
CA ARG A 83 -7.61 -0.43 -15.44
C ARG A 83 -6.79 0.70 -14.81
N TRP A 84 -5.49 0.73 -15.09
CA TRP A 84 -4.63 1.82 -14.61
C TRP A 84 -5.03 3.16 -15.21
N ARG A 85 -5.34 3.19 -16.51
CA ARG A 85 -5.79 4.39 -17.18
C ARG A 85 -7.09 4.90 -16.59
N ALA A 86 -8.06 4.02 -16.35
CA ALA A 86 -9.33 4.39 -15.75
C ALA A 86 -9.14 4.93 -14.34
N ALA A 87 -8.23 4.36 -13.57
CA ALA A 87 -7.92 4.84 -12.22
C ALA A 87 -7.33 6.24 -12.25
N TYR A 88 -6.48 6.54 -13.23
CA TYR A 88 -5.89 7.87 -13.37
C TYR A 88 -6.89 8.92 -13.83
N GLU A 89 -7.73 8.58 -14.81
CA GLU A 89 -8.70 9.52 -15.36
C GLU A 89 -9.86 9.81 -14.41
N SER A 90 -10.11 8.93 -13.46
CA SER A 90 -11.16 9.10 -12.47
C SER A 90 -10.71 10.07 -11.37
N ASP A 91 -11.56 11.01 -11.01
CA ASP A 91 -11.33 11.89 -9.87
C ASP A 91 -11.73 11.25 -8.54
N GLN A 92 -12.34 10.07 -8.60
CA GLN A 92 -12.78 9.33 -7.43
C GLN A 92 -11.70 8.35 -6.96
N PRO A 93 -11.61 8.10 -5.65
CA PRO A 93 -10.66 7.10 -5.16
C PRO A 93 -11.04 5.70 -5.61
N VAL A 94 -10.03 4.85 -5.72
CA VAL A 94 -10.19 3.44 -6.06
C VAL A 94 -10.08 2.61 -4.80
N ASN A 95 -10.99 1.66 -4.62
CA ASN A 95 -10.87 0.69 -3.53
C ASN A 95 -9.76 -0.30 -3.87
N VAL A 96 -8.82 -0.43 -2.96
CA VAL A 96 -7.63 -1.28 -3.12
C VAL A 96 -7.57 -2.24 -1.95
N ARG A 97 -7.29 -3.50 -2.27
CA ARG A 97 -7.08 -4.54 -1.27
C ARG A 97 -5.64 -5.03 -1.36
N ILE A 98 -4.93 -4.96 -0.25
CA ILE A 98 -3.58 -5.52 -0.14
C ILE A 98 -3.72 -6.86 0.56
N ASN A 99 -3.65 -7.94 -0.22
CA ASN A 99 -3.98 -9.26 0.24
C ASN A 99 -2.74 -10.07 0.62
N LYS A 100 -2.80 -10.70 1.78
CA LYS A 100 -1.79 -11.67 2.22
C LYS A 100 -2.48 -13.04 2.25
N THR A 101 -2.04 -13.94 1.39
CA THR A 101 -2.66 -15.26 1.30
C THR A 101 -2.39 -16.11 2.53
N GLY A 102 -3.28 -17.05 2.80
CA GLY A 102 -3.19 -17.93 3.95
C GLY A 102 -4.39 -17.79 4.86
N ASN A 103 -4.46 -18.65 5.88
CA ASN A 103 -5.50 -18.56 6.90
C ASN A 103 -5.06 -17.63 8.03
N LYS A 104 -5.94 -17.39 8.99
CA LYS A 104 -5.67 -16.49 10.12
C LYS A 104 -4.43 -16.94 10.93
N ALA A 105 -4.26 -18.24 11.15
CA ALA A 105 -3.13 -18.76 11.89
C ALA A 105 -1.79 -18.52 11.18
N ALA A 106 -1.79 -18.47 9.84
CA ALA A 106 -0.62 -18.17 9.04
C ALA A 106 -0.41 -16.66 8.83
N GLY A 107 -1.22 -15.81 9.46
CA GLY A 107 -1.12 -14.37 9.31
C GLY A 107 -1.78 -13.84 8.05
N GLY A 108 -2.67 -14.61 7.43
CA GLY A 108 -3.41 -14.19 6.25
C GLY A 108 -4.49 -13.16 6.56
N GLY A 109 -4.91 -12.45 5.53
CA GLY A 109 -5.89 -11.40 5.63
C GLY A 109 -5.64 -10.32 4.58
N TYR A 110 -6.27 -9.16 4.76
CA TYR A 110 -6.07 -8.08 3.81
C TYR A 110 -6.24 -6.71 4.46
N TRP A 111 -5.56 -5.73 3.88
CA TRP A 111 -5.80 -4.32 4.15
C TRP A 111 -6.75 -3.81 3.07
N LEU A 112 -7.82 -3.14 3.47
CA LEU A 112 -8.77 -2.52 2.56
C LEU A 112 -8.80 -1.02 2.80
N GLY A 113 -8.67 -0.25 1.74
CA GLY A 113 -8.72 1.20 1.82
C GLY A 113 -8.98 1.82 0.46
N GLN A 114 -9.16 3.13 0.46
CA GLN A 114 -9.32 3.90 -0.76
C GLN A 114 -8.01 4.60 -1.09
N PHE A 115 -7.63 4.57 -2.35
CA PHE A 115 -6.38 5.13 -2.83
C PHE A 115 -6.61 5.93 -4.10
N HIS A 116 -5.85 7.02 -4.24
CA HIS A 116 -5.74 7.73 -5.51
C HIS A 116 -4.45 7.29 -6.20
N LEU A 117 -4.54 7.07 -7.50
CA LEU A 117 -3.36 6.83 -8.32
C LEU A 117 -2.69 8.19 -8.55
N SER A 118 -1.65 8.47 -7.78
CA SER A 118 -0.97 9.77 -7.83
C SER A 118 -0.08 9.92 -9.04
N SER A 119 0.51 8.82 -9.52
CA SER A 119 1.30 8.83 -10.74
C SER A 119 1.36 7.45 -11.35
N PHE A 120 1.47 7.40 -12.68
CA PHE A 120 1.93 6.20 -13.36
C PHE A 120 2.79 6.61 -14.55
N GLU A 121 3.79 5.81 -14.82
CA GLU A 121 4.77 6.11 -15.84
C GLU A 121 4.96 4.90 -16.74
N ASP A 122 4.96 5.14 -18.04
CA ASP A 122 5.30 4.13 -19.04
C ASP A 122 6.66 4.48 -19.61
N GLY A 123 7.61 3.57 -19.49
CA GLY A 123 8.95 3.73 -20.02
C GLY A 123 9.15 2.82 -21.24
N ALA A 124 9.58 3.40 -22.35
CA ALA A 124 9.86 2.65 -23.58
C ALA A 124 11.31 2.82 -23.97
N THR A 125 12.02 1.71 -24.12
CA THR A 125 13.43 1.68 -24.56
C THR A 125 13.55 0.68 -25.69
N LYS A 126 14.26 1.09 -26.75
CA LYS A 126 14.47 0.23 -27.91
C LYS A 126 15.14 -1.09 -27.50
N GLY A 127 14.59 -2.20 -27.94
CA GLY A 127 15.09 -3.52 -27.63
C GLY A 127 14.50 -4.15 -26.36
N ASN A 128 13.71 -3.40 -25.59
CA ASN A 128 13.09 -3.89 -24.36
C ASN A 128 11.58 -3.73 -24.41
N LYS A 129 10.88 -4.50 -23.58
CA LYS A 129 9.44 -4.32 -23.38
C LYS A 129 9.17 -3.00 -22.66
N VAL A 130 7.99 -2.44 -22.88
CA VAL A 130 7.56 -1.24 -22.18
C VAL A 130 7.41 -1.56 -20.70
N THR A 131 7.98 -0.70 -19.86
CA THR A 131 7.86 -0.85 -18.40
C THR A 131 6.77 0.06 -17.85
N LYS A 132 6.21 -0.30 -16.72
CA LYS A 132 5.21 0.50 -16.03
C LYS A 132 5.60 0.68 -14.57
N THR A 133 5.52 1.92 -14.11
CA THR A 133 5.74 2.28 -12.71
C THR A 133 4.50 2.99 -12.21
N ILE A 134 4.00 2.57 -11.05
CA ILE A 134 2.80 3.17 -10.45
C ILE A 134 3.07 3.63 -9.04
N GLU A 135 2.33 4.65 -8.62
CA GLU A 135 2.34 5.13 -7.25
C GLU A 135 0.93 5.52 -6.83
N MET A 136 0.50 5.03 -5.68
CA MET A 136 -0.82 5.30 -5.11
C MET A 136 -0.68 5.82 -3.69
N GLN A 137 -1.55 6.73 -3.30
CA GLN A 137 -1.60 7.27 -1.95
C GLN A 137 -3.00 7.09 -1.38
N SER A 138 -3.05 6.74 -0.09
CA SER A 138 -4.32 6.49 0.58
C SER A 138 -5.10 7.77 0.82
N THR A 139 -6.42 7.64 0.79
CA THR A 139 -7.36 8.66 1.25
C THR A 139 -8.35 7.99 2.19
N GLY A 140 -8.42 8.47 3.42
CA GLY A 140 -9.26 7.85 4.44
C GLY A 140 -8.60 6.64 5.12
N PRO A 141 -9.36 5.89 5.91
CA PRO A 141 -8.80 4.80 6.69
C PRO A 141 -8.44 3.58 5.82
N VAL A 142 -7.35 2.91 6.21
CA VAL A 142 -6.97 1.61 5.67
C VAL A 142 -7.07 0.61 6.82
N VAL A 143 -7.96 -0.36 6.69
CA VAL A 143 -8.35 -1.25 7.77
C VAL A 143 -7.96 -2.70 7.46
N TRP A 144 -7.38 -3.36 8.45
CA TRP A 144 -7.01 -4.77 8.36
C TRP A 144 -8.21 -5.67 8.68
N THR A 145 -8.36 -6.73 7.91
CA THR A 145 -9.32 -7.81 8.16
C THR A 145 -8.58 -9.13 8.14
N ASP A 146 -8.73 -9.92 9.22
CA ASP A 146 -8.13 -11.24 9.28
C ASP A 146 -8.80 -12.20 8.30
N ALA A 147 -8.00 -13.13 7.77
CA ALA A 147 -8.54 -14.22 6.97
C ALA A 147 -9.38 -15.16 7.81
N ALA A 148 -10.20 -15.97 7.16
CA ALA A 148 -10.97 -17.01 7.83
C ALA A 148 -10.02 -18.02 8.49
N ALA A 149 -10.47 -18.56 9.61
CA ALA A 149 -9.70 -19.52 10.40
C ALA A 149 -9.42 -20.83 9.63
#